data_88ba6349e5a3d43acd412224f4363515
#
_entry.id   88ba6349e5a3d43acd412224f4363515
#
_cell.length_a   1.000
_cell.length_b   1.000
_cell.length_c   1.000
_cell.angle_alpha   90.00
_cell.angle_beta   90.00
_cell.angle_gamma   90.00
#
_symmetry.space_group_name_H-M   'P 1'
#
loop_
_entity.id
_entity.type
_entity.pdbx_description
1 polymer ?
#
loop_
_entity_poly.entity_id
_entity_poly.type
_entity_poly.pdbx_seq_one_letter_code
_entity_poly.pdbx_strand_id
1 'polypeptide(L)'
;MARILIIRKHKTNNMKRYYILAFYILFIAGTATAQEETISLTLQQAIEIAQEHSPQAQAARHTYRAAYWNYRFFRANYLPSVTLSSSPNLNREINKITQPDGTNQFVKQNQLSTDLSLKINQNVWFTGGSFFIKTTTQRIDEFENDLTAYNTQPIVVGYEQSLFGYNSLKWNRRIEPIRYREARKTYSEALELVSSQTSTLFFNLATAQTNLDIATSNHASADTLYRYAEGRYNIGTINENEMLQLEINKLTEETNVMNARIEVENCMQELRSYLGIQEDLLIKVRIDNRVPDLHIDLDAALMLANENSPEIQNMLRRKVESESAVSRAKANAGLKADIYLRFGLTQTADKLKDAYRNPLDQQYV
;
A
#
# COMPACT_ATOMS: atom_id res chain seq x y z
N MET A 1 30.54 -42.73 30.18
CA MET A 1 29.61 -41.67 29.62
C MET A 1 28.86 -42.07 28.34
N ALA A 2 29.21 -43.11 27.62
CA ALA A 2 28.56 -43.49 26.35
C ALA A 2 27.24 -44.30 26.48
N ARG A 3 26.92 -44.92 27.63
CA ARG A 3 25.69 -45.72 27.81
C ARG A 3 24.42 -44.92 28.13
N ILE A 4 24.55 -43.68 28.59
CA ILE A 4 23.39 -42.82 28.92
C ILE A 4 22.82 -42.09 27.70
N LEU A 5 23.61 -41.91 26.66
CA LEU A 5 23.20 -41.24 25.41
C LEU A 5 22.35 -42.10 24.46
N ILE A 6 22.51 -43.44 24.54
CA ILE A 6 21.77 -44.38 23.68
C ILE A 6 20.33 -44.59 24.15
N ILE A 7 20.10 -44.58 25.46
CA ILE A 7 18.75 -44.76 26.02
C ILE A 7 17.87 -43.50 25.80
N ARG A 8 18.48 -42.32 25.74
CA ARG A 8 17.74 -41.07 25.48
C ARG A 8 17.28 -40.92 24.04
N LYS A 9 18.04 -41.50 23.07
CA LYS A 9 17.73 -41.43 21.63
C LYS A 9 16.58 -42.37 21.22
N HIS A 10 16.39 -43.48 21.96
CA HIS A 10 15.30 -44.43 21.68
C HIS A 10 13.95 -43.96 22.21
N LYS A 11 13.92 -43.18 23.33
CA LYS A 11 12.67 -42.69 23.95
C LYS A 11 12.07 -41.52 23.16
N THR A 12 12.90 -40.71 22.48
CA THR A 12 12.42 -39.57 21.67
C THR A 12 11.85 -40.01 20.32
N ASN A 13 12.28 -41.13 19.74
CA ASN A 13 11.75 -41.66 18.47
C ASN A 13 10.35 -42.27 18.63
N ASN A 14 10.06 -42.88 19.76
CA ASN A 14 8.72 -43.42 20.02
C ASN A 14 7.71 -42.32 20.29
N MET A 15 8.05 -41.25 21.00
CA MET A 15 7.15 -40.09 21.17
C MET A 15 6.80 -39.42 19.85
N LYS A 16 7.74 -39.25 18.94
CA LYS A 16 7.45 -38.67 17.60
C LYS A 16 6.49 -39.55 16.79
N ARG A 17 6.56 -40.87 16.89
CA ARG A 17 5.61 -41.80 16.25
C ARG A 17 4.18 -41.68 16.84
N TYR A 18 4.02 -41.47 18.13
CA TYR A 18 2.72 -41.24 18.75
C TYR A 18 2.12 -39.89 18.38
N TYR A 19 2.93 -38.83 18.22
CA TYR A 19 2.45 -37.54 17.74
C TYR A 19 2.05 -37.58 16.24
N ILE A 20 2.75 -38.34 15.40
CA ILE A 20 2.39 -38.53 14.01
C ILE A 20 1.10 -39.37 13.89
N LEU A 21 0.92 -40.40 14.73
CA LEU A 21 -0.30 -41.21 14.79
C LEU A 21 -1.49 -40.42 15.35
N ALA A 22 -1.29 -39.59 16.38
CA ALA A 22 -2.31 -38.67 16.90
C ALA A 22 -2.70 -37.60 15.89
N PHE A 23 -1.74 -37.08 15.12
CA PHE A 23 -1.99 -36.11 14.04
C PHE A 23 -2.79 -36.74 12.90
N TYR A 24 -2.50 -38.02 12.54
CA TYR A 24 -3.27 -38.77 11.55
C TYR A 24 -4.71 -39.11 12.01
N ILE A 25 -4.89 -39.41 13.26
CA ILE A 25 -6.23 -39.67 13.84
C ILE A 25 -7.05 -38.37 13.95
N LEU A 26 -6.41 -37.22 14.24
CA LEU A 26 -7.05 -35.89 14.21
C LEU A 26 -7.45 -35.47 12.79
N PHE A 27 -6.68 -35.88 11.77
CA PHE A 27 -6.95 -35.57 10.36
C PHE A 27 -8.09 -36.43 9.78
N ILE A 28 -8.32 -37.66 10.29
CA ILE A 28 -9.42 -38.55 9.87
C ILE A 28 -10.75 -38.16 10.52
N ALA A 29 -10.72 -37.51 11.70
CA ALA A 29 -11.93 -37.02 12.39
C ALA A 29 -12.51 -35.74 11.77
N GLY A 30 -11.80 -35.14 10.77
CA GLY A 30 -12.17 -33.89 10.09
C GLY A 30 -12.88 -34.07 8.76
N THR A 31 -13.46 -35.23 8.42
CA THR A 31 -14.48 -35.30 7.37
C THR A 31 -15.84 -34.86 7.96
N ALA A 32 -15.86 -33.59 8.39
CA ALA A 32 -17.12 -32.89 8.55
C ALA A 32 -17.75 -32.83 7.15
N THR A 33 -18.89 -33.47 6.98
CA THR A 33 -19.79 -33.18 5.86
C THR A 33 -19.86 -31.67 5.75
N ALA A 34 -19.45 -31.13 4.59
CA ALA A 34 -19.65 -29.74 4.28
C ALA A 34 -21.18 -29.50 4.28
N GLN A 35 -21.71 -29.14 5.43
CA GLN A 35 -23.04 -28.62 5.56
C GLN A 35 -22.92 -27.23 4.91
N GLU A 36 -23.60 -27.01 3.80
CA GLU A 36 -23.69 -25.70 3.16
C GLU A 36 -24.17 -24.70 4.20
N GLU A 37 -23.22 -23.95 4.75
CA GLU A 37 -23.51 -23.00 5.82
C GLU A 37 -24.25 -21.81 5.20
N THR A 38 -25.53 -21.66 5.55
CA THR A 38 -26.39 -20.58 5.05
C THR A 38 -26.26 -19.38 5.98
N ILE A 39 -25.78 -18.26 5.45
CA ILE A 39 -25.70 -17.00 6.18
C ILE A 39 -26.81 -16.07 5.71
N SER A 40 -27.59 -15.52 6.66
CA SER A 40 -28.54 -14.46 6.36
C SER A 40 -27.89 -13.10 6.54
N LEU A 41 -27.85 -12.28 5.49
CA LEU A 41 -27.27 -10.93 5.52
C LEU A 41 -28.35 -9.86 5.36
N THR A 42 -28.23 -8.81 6.18
CA THR A 42 -28.92 -7.54 5.96
C THR A 42 -28.04 -6.61 5.11
N LEU A 43 -28.62 -5.59 4.49
CA LEU A 43 -27.86 -4.60 3.70
C LEU A 43 -26.74 -3.95 4.51
N GLN A 44 -27.02 -3.56 5.75
CA GLN A 44 -26.04 -2.93 6.63
C GLN A 44 -24.85 -3.85 6.91
N GLN A 45 -25.10 -5.13 7.20
CA GLN A 45 -24.05 -6.11 7.43
C GLN A 45 -23.21 -6.37 6.17
N ALA A 46 -23.85 -6.42 4.99
CA ALA A 46 -23.15 -6.58 3.73
C ALA A 46 -22.20 -5.38 3.45
N ILE A 47 -22.67 -4.15 3.72
CA ILE A 47 -21.84 -2.93 3.59
C ILE A 47 -20.66 -2.95 4.57
N GLU A 48 -20.88 -3.31 5.83
CA GLU A 48 -19.80 -3.40 6.83
C GLU A 48 -18.72 -4.42 6.42
N ILE A 49 -19.14 -5.60 5.97
CA ILE A 49 -18.22 -6.63 5.46
C ILE A 49 -17.45 -6.11 4.23
N ALA A 50 -18.13 -5.46 3.30
CA ALA A 50 -17.50 -4.92 2.09
C ALA A 50 -16.47 -3.83 2.42
N GLN A 51 -16.79 -2.90 3.32
CA GLN A 51 -15.87 -1.84 3.75
C GLN A 51 -14.64 -2.39 4.49
N GLU A 52 -14.76 -3.54 5.13
CA GLU A 52 -13.66 -4.16 5.86
C GLU A 52 -12.83 -5.12 4.99
N HIS A 53 -13.46 -5.96 4.20
CA HIS A 53 -12.84 -7.12 3.56
C HIS A 53 -12.76 -7.04 2.03
N SER A 54 -13.58 -6.20 1.36
CA SER A 54 -13.56 -6.16 -0.11
C SER A 54 -12.16 -5.77 -0.66
N PRO A 55 -11.74 -6.33 -1.80
CA PRO A 55 -10.49 -5.96 -2.46
C PRO A 55 -10.39 -4.47 -2.74
N GLN A 56 -11.51 -3.82 -3.09
CA GLN A 56 -11.59 -2.39 -3.37
C GLN A 56 -11.34 -1.54 -2.12
N ALA A 57 -11.96 -1.90 -0.98
CA ALA A 57 -11.74 -1.23 0.29
C ALA A 57 -10.29 -1.40 0.79
N GLN A 58 -9.72 -2.59 0.63
CA GLN A 58 -8.31 -2.84 0.95
C GLN A 58 -7.37 -2.02 0.08
N ALA A 59 -7.61 -1.94 -1.24
CA ALA A 59 -6.83 -1.11 -2.16
C ALA A 59 -6.90 0.37 -1.76
N ALA A 60 -8.10 0.89 -1.46
CA ALA A 60 -8.29 2.26 -0.98
C ALA A 60 -7.54 2.52 0.33
N ARG A 61 -7.58 1.58 1.27
CA ARG A 61 -6.85 1.64 2.55
C ARG A 61 -5.34 1.68 2.36
N HIS A 62 -4.80 0.85 1.44
CA HIS A 62 -3.37 0.86 1.14
C HIS A 62 -2.93 2.15 0.46
N THR A 63 -3.73 2.68 -0.46
CA THR A 63 -3.48 3.98 -1.11
C THR A 63 -3.44 5.11 -0.10
N TYR A 64 -4.40 5.15 0.83
CA TYR A 64 -4.40 6.13 1.92
C TYR A 64 -3.18 5.97 2.85
N ARG A 65 -2.81 4.74 3.21
CA ARG A 65 -1.60 4.46 4.01
C ARG A 65 -0.33 4.98 3.32
N ALA A 66 -0.21 4.78 2.01
CA ALA A 66 0.89 5.30 1.23
C ALA A 66 0.94 6.84 1.29
N ALA A 67 -0.20 7.52 1.11
CA ALA A 67 -0.31 8.97 1.23
C ALA A 67 0.04 9.48 2.65
N TYR A 68 -0.39 8.76 3.69
CA TYR A 68 -0.02 9.07 5.08
C TYR A 68 1.49 8.99 5.30
N TRP A 69 2.16 7.93 4.83
CA TRP A 69 3.60 7.79 4.99
C TRP A 69 4.38 8.79 4.15
N ASN A 70 3.91 9.14 2.96
CA ASN A 70 4.46 10.23 2.14
C ASN A 70 4.38 11.57 2.86
N TYR A 71 3.26 11.86 3.51
CA TYR A 71 3.12 13.06 4.34
C TYR A 71 4.04 13.04 5.57
N ARG A 72 4.21 11.88 6.21
CA ARG A 72 5.17 11.70 7.32
C ARG A 72 6.61 11.90 6.85
N PHE A 73 6.97 11.34 5.70
CA PHE A 73 8.28 11.55 5.08
C PHE A 73 8.52 13.03 4.76
N PHE A 74 7.54 13.70 4.14
CA PHE A 74 7.60 15.14 3.93
C PHE A 74 7.89 15.90 5.24
N ARG A 75 7.17 15.61 6.31
CA ARG A 75 7.41 16.24 7.61
C ARG A 75 8.80 15.95 8.17
N ALA A 76 9.32 14.75 7.96
CA ALA A 76 10.65 14.36 8.40
C ALA A 76 11.75 15.16 7.70
N ASN A 77 11.55 15.62 6.46
CA ASN A 77 12.51 16.46 5.72
C ASN A 77 12.77 17.84 6.36
N TYR A 78 11.95 18.24 7.33
CA TYR A 78 12.16 19.45 8.13
C TYR A 78 12.89 19.19 9.46
N LEU A 79 13.20 17.96 9.77
CA LEU A 79 13.99 17.56 10.93
C LEU A 79 15.46 17.39 10.53
N PRO A 80 16.40 17.47 11.48
CA PRO A 80 17.80 17.15 11.21
C PRO A 80 17.93 15.71 10.71
N SER A 81 18.71 15.50 9.64
CA SER A 81 19.08 14.18 9.15
C SER A 81 20.52 13.87 9.52
N VAL A 82 20.78 12.62 9.90
CA VAL A 82 22.12 12.11 10.22
C VAL A 82 22.53 11.11 9.16
N THR A 83 23.66 11.33 8.50
CA THR A 83 24.19 10.46 7.47
C THR A 83 25.61 10.03 7.81
N LEU A 84 25.84 8.73 7.86
CA LEU A 84 27.17 8.13 7.91
C LEU A 84 27.51 7.61 6.51
N SER A 85 28.64 8.01 5.97
CA SER A 85 29.12 7.56 4.66
C SER A 85 30.57 7.13 4.73
N SER A 86 30.92 6.11 3.95
CA SER A 86 32.30 5.64 3.76
C SER A 86 32.55 5.48 2.26
N SER A 87 33.71 5.91 1.81
CA SER A 87 34.09 5.87 0.40
C SER A 87 35.51 5.33 0.27
N PRO A 88 35.74 4.02 0.16
CA PRO A 88 37.04 3.47 -0.18
C PRO A 88 37.36 3.74 -1.65
N ASN A 89 38.56 4.24 -1.92
CA ASN A 89 39.08 4.53 -3.25
C ASN A 89 40.50 3.97 -3.39
N LEU A 90 40.63 2.96 -4.27
CA LEU A 90 41.92 2.38 -4.62
C LEU A 90 42.44 3.09 -5.88
N ASN A 91 43.53 3.85 -5.73
CA ASN A 91 44.16 4.54 -6.84
C ASN A 91 45.50 3.84 -7.18
N ARG A 92 45.67 3.49 -8.46
CA ARG A 92 46.88 2.92 -9.05
C ARG A 92 47.17 3.68 -10.33
N GLU A 93 48.13 4.59 -10.26
CA GLU A 93 48.53 5.38 -11.40
C GLU A 93 50.02 5.60 -11.44
N ILE A 94 50.55 6.06 -12.61
CA ILE A 94 51.92 6.47 -12.77
C ILE A 94 51.92 7.98 -13.00
N ASN A 95 52.42 8.71 -12.01
CA ASN A 95 52.53 10.16 -12.06
C ASN A 95 53.86 10.59 -12.63
N LYS A 96 53.84 11.51 -13.61
CA LYS A 96 55.00 12.15 -14.15
C LYS A 96 55.31 13.38 -13.32
N ILE A 97 56.46 13.37 -12.63
CA ILE A 97 56.99 14.50 -11.86
C ILE A 97 58.15 15.11 -12.64
N THR A 98 58.06 16.39 -12.97
CA THR A 98 59.18 17.12 -13.57
C THR A 98 60.06 17.66 -12.47
N GLN A 99 61.33 17.22 -12.47
CA GLN A 99 62.33 17.66 -11.52
C GLN A 99 62.80 19.12 -11.79
N PRO A 100 63.41 19.83 -10.79
CA PRO A 100 63.89 21.20 -11.00
C PRO A 100 64.96 21.32 -12.10
N ASP A 101 65.66 20.24 -12.47
CA ASP A 101 66.61 20.17 -13.55
C ASP A 101 66.01 19.96 -14.93
N GLY A 102 64.64 19.92 -15.03
CA GLY A 102 63.91 19.68 -16.26
C GLY A 102 63.72 18.21 -16.67
N THR A 103 64.29 17.26 -15.91
CA THR A 103 64.12 15.82 -16.14
C THR A 103 62.74 15.34 -15.67
N ASN A 104 62.21 14.31 -16.34
CA ASN A 104 60.92 13.73 -15.96
C ASN A 104 61.17 12.41 -15.21
N GLN A 105 60.64 12.33 -13.99
CA GLN A 105 60.59 11.09 -13.23
C GLN A 105 59.18 10.54 -13.22
N PHE A 106 59.03 9.23 -13.47
CA PHE A 106 57.77 8.53 -13.39
C PHE A 106 57.66 7.81 -12.05
N VAL A 107 56.73 8.27 -11.19
CA VAL A 107 56.49 7.70 -9.86
C VAL A 107 55.18 6.90 -9.90
N LYS A 108 55.27 5.65 -9.48
CA LYS A 108 54.07 4.83 -9.27
C LYS A 108 53.39 5.26 -7.99
N GLN A 109 52.09 5.52 -8.07
CA GLN A 109 51.26 5.76 -6.92
C GLN A 109 50.30 4.60 -6.78
N ASN A 110 50.36 3.88 -5.66
CA ASN A 110 49.49 2.75 -5.34
C ASN A 110 48.99 2.95 -3.92
N GLN A 111 47.77 3.52 -3.81
CA GLN A 111 47.24 3.90 -2.49
C GLN A 111 45.79 3.53 -2.34
N LEU A 112 45.37 3.14 -1.15
CA LEU A 112 44.01 3.03 -0.71
C LEU A 112 43.63 4.21 0.17
N SER A 113 42.68 5.02 -0.28
CA SER A 113 42.11 6.11 0.52
C SER A 113 40.72 5.69 0.98
N THR A 114 40.49 5.70 2.29
CA THR A 114 39.16 5.38 2.86
C THR A 114 38.66 6.56 3.66
N ASP A 115 37.58 7.18 3.18
CA ASP A 115 36.90 8.27 3.86
C ASP A 115 35.76 7.73 4.71
N LEU A 116 35.68 8.19 5.95
CA LEU A 116 34.55 8.00 6.85
C LEU A 116 34.02 9.36 7.25
N SER A 117 32.76 9.66 6.97
CA SER A 117 32.17 10.94 7.33
C SER A 117 30.81 10.79 7.99
N LEU A 118 30.57 11.53 9.06
CA LEU A 118 29.30 11.68 9.73
C LEU A 118 28.83 13.13 9.52
N LYS A 119 27.69 13.29 8.88
CA LYS A 119 27.07 14.60 8.58
C LYS A 119 25.70 14.69 9.24
N ILE A 120 25.47 15.76 9.99
CA ILE A 120 24.15 16.19 10.46
C ILE A 120 23.72 17.34 9.56
N ASN A 121 22.58 17.23 8.90
CA ASN A 121 22.08 18.25 7.97
C ASN A 121 20.70 18.73 8.39
N GLN A 122 20.49 20.03 8.44
CA GLN A 122 19.22 20.67 8.76
C GLN A 122 18.78 21.58 7.61
N ASN A 123 17.66 21.26 7.00
CA ASN A 123 17.05 22.10 5.98
C ASN A 123 16.36 23.33 6.59
N VAL A 124 16.55 24.48 5.98
CA VAL A 124 15.96 25.77 6.40
C VAL A 124 14.86 26.15 5.43
N TRP A 125 13.61 25.90 5.81
CA TRP A 125 12.45 25.99 4.90
C TRP A 125 12.18 27.39 4.35
N PHE A 126 12.45 28.46 5.11
CA PHE A 126 12.15 29.84 4.69
C PHE A 126 13.17 30.40 3.71
N THR A 127 14.46 29.98 3.81
CA THR A 127 15.51 30.37 2.88
C THR A 127 15.62 29.38 1.71
N GLY A 128 15.31 28.10 1.92
CA GLY A 128 15.56 27.03 0.98
C GLY A 128 16.98 26.48 1.03
N GLY A 129 17.82 26.99 1.97
CA GLY A 129 19.17 26.52 2.20
C GLY A 129 19.26 25.36 3.19
N SER A 130 20.47 24.91 3.47
CA SER A 130 20.73 23.89 4.47
C SER A 130 21.94 24.24 5.34
N PHE A 131 21.81 23.99 6.62
CA PHE A 131 22.87 24.06 7.61
C PHE A 131 23.39 22.67 7.91
N PHE A 132 24.72 22.51 8.00
CA PHE A 132 25.29 21.20 8.30
C PHE A 132 26.43 21.27 9.30
N ILE A 133 26.59 20.18 10.06
CA ILE A 133 27.76 19.87 10.87
C ILE A 133 28.28 18.53 10.37
N LYS A 134 29.57 18.47 10.09
CA LYS A 134 30.24 17.30 9.53
C LYS A 134 31.54 17.01 10.27
N THR A 135 31.81 15.73 10.54
CA THR A 135 33.16 15.22 10.87
C THR A 135 33.59 14.24 9.79
N THR A 136 34.86 14.30 9.42
CA THR A 136 35.43 13.40 8.41
C THR A 136 36.78 12.88 8.90
N THR A 137 36.99 11.59 8.67
CA THR A 137 38.29 10.94 8.85
C THR A 137 38.64 10.22 7.56
N GLN A 138 39.78 10.57 6.99
CA GLN A 138 40.35 9.89 5.84
C GLN A 138 41.57 9.11 6.30
N ARG A 139 41.63 7.84 5.97
CA ARG A 139 42.81 7.00 6.10
C ARG A 139 43.40 6.79 4.72
N ILE A 140 44.69 7.01 4.58
CA ILE A 140 45.46 6.82 3.36
C ILE A 140 46.52 5.75 3.64
N ASP A 141 46.46 4.63 2.95
CA ASP A 141 47.48 3.59 2.96
C ASP A 141 48.22 3.62 1.63
N GLU A 142 49.50 3.96 1.65
CA GLU A 142 50.39 3.95 0.49
C GLU A 142 51.19 2.64 0.49
N PHE A 143 50.99 1.82 -0.53
CA PHE A 143 51.56 0.49 -0.56
C PHE A 143 52.99 0.39 -1.07
N GLU A 144 53.50 1.43 -1.74
CA GLU A 144 54.90 1.43 -2.24
C GLU A 144 55.92 1.68 -1.09
N ASN A 145 55.55 2.52 -0.13
CA ASN A 145 56.46 2.91 0.98
C ASN A 145 55.97 2.40 2.35
N ASP A 146 54.90 1.57 2.36
CA ASP A 146 54.25 1.06 3.59
C ASP A 146 53.89 2.16 4.58
N LEU A 147 53.36 3.28 4.06
CA LEU A 147 52.99 4.44 4.84
C LEU A 147 51.50 4.48 5.07
N THR A 148 51.12 4.74 6.32
CA THR A 148 49.72 5.04 6.68
C THR A 148 49.63 6.46 7.25
N ALA A 149 48.73 7.26 6.69
CA ALA A 149 48.44 8.61 7.16
C ALA A 149 46.97 8.82 7.41
N TYR A 150 46.62 9.66 8.35
CA TYR A 150 45.25 10.07 8.67
C TYR A 150 45.10 11.56 8.45
N ASN A 151 44.07 11.93 7.68
CA ASN A 151 43.60 13.30 7.54
C ASN A 151 42.24 13.41 8.22
N THR A 152 42.08 14.27 9.20
CA THR A 152 40.84 14.43 9.94
C THR A 152 40.33 15.85 9.86
N GLN A 153 39.00 15.95 9.79
CA GLN A 153 38.28 17.18 10.02
C GLN A 153 37.33 16.94 11.19
N PRO A 154 37.79 17.14 12.43
CA PRO A 154 37.02 16.79 13.64
C PRO A 154 35.67 17.46 13.71
N ILE A 155 35.59 18.72 13.29
CA ILE A 155 34.32 19.45 13.19
C ILE A 155 34.39 20.44 12.03
N VAL A 156 33.39 20.38 11.18
CA VAL A 156 33.14 21.34 10.10
C VAL A 156 31.72 21.78 10.21
N VAL A 157 31.48 23.08 10.26
CA VAL A 157 30.15 23.69 10.25
C VAL A 157 29.99 24.44 8.93
N GLY A 158 28.84 24.31 8.28
CA GLY A 158 28.63 25.02 7.04
C GLY A 158 27.17 25.33 6.75
N TYR A 159 27.00 26.24 5.81
CA TYR A 159 25.70 26.67 5.31
C TYR A 159 25.74 26.77 3.79
N GLU A 160 24.74 26.17 3.15
CA GLU A 160 24.56 26.15 1.71
C GLU A 160 23.25 26.87 1.36
N GLN A 161 23.28 27.83 0.45
CA GLN A 161 22.11 28.62 0.08
C GLN A 161 22.15 29.00 -1.41
N SER A 162 21.11 28.64 -2.15
CA SER A 162 20.87 29.22 -3.47
C SER A 162 20.12 30.55 -3.32
N LEU A 163 20.70 31.63 -3.80
CA LEU A 163 20.17 32.99 -3.60
C LEU A 163 18.94 33.27 -4.46
N PHE A 164 18.96 32.85 -5.71
CA PHE A 164 17.89 33.11 -6.68
C PHE A 164 17.18 31.83 -7.13
N GLY A 165 17.46 30.73 -6.45
CA GLY A 165 16.91 29.43 -6.76
C GLY A 165 15.46 29.25 -6.34
N TYR A 166 14.82 28.24 -6.92
CA TYR A 166 13.50 27.81 -6.51
C TYR A 166 13.53 27.14 -5.12
N ASN A 167 12.80 27.72 -4.17
CA ASN A 167 12.69 27.14 -2.82
C ASN A 167 11.59 26.06 -2.78
N SER A 168 11.98 24.81 -3.00
CA SER A 168 11.11 23.63 -2.96
C SER A 168 10.49 23.38 -1.58
N LEU A 169 11.23 23.65 -0.51
CA LEU A 169 10.76 23.45 0.87
C LEU A 169 9.56 24.34 1.18
N LYS A 170 9.62 25.62 0.79
CA LYS A 170 8.53 26.58 0.96
C LYS A 170 7.27 26.13 0.23
N TRP A 171 7.40 25.67 -1.03
CA TRP A 171 6.26 25.23 -1.82
C TRP A 171 5.69 23.91 -1.35
N ASN A 172 6.54 22.93 -1.01
CA ASN A 172 6.08 21.65 -0.46
C ASN A 172 5.32 21.84 0.86
N ARG A 173 5.70 22.82 1.69
CA ARG A 173 4.96 23.15 2.92
C ARG A 173 3.52 23.63 2.65
N ARG A 174 3.26 24.21 1.47
CA ARG A 174 1.91 24.61 1.05
C ARG A 174 1.15 23.45 0.38
N ILE A 175 1.83 22.65 -0.43
CA ILE A 175 1.23 21.61 -1.29
C ILE A 175 0.92 20.33 -0.48
N GLU A 176 1.88 19.82 0.30
CA GLU A 176 1.75 18.50 0.92
C GLU A 176 0.59 18.36 1.95
N PRO A 177 0.26 19.39 2.74
CA PRO A 177 -0.93 19.32 3.59
C PRO A 177 -2.24 19.24 2.79
N ILE A 178 -2.31 19.88 1.60
CA ILE A 178 -3.49 19.81 0.73
C ILE A 178 -3.59 18.41 0.12
N ARG A 179 -2.47 17.88 -0.39
CA ARG A 179 -2.39 16.51 -0.93
C ARG A 179 -2.81 15.45 0.10
N TYR A 180 -2.41 15.59 1.34
CA TYR A 180 -2.82 14.68 2.40
C TYR A 180 -4.33 14.79 2.72
N ARG A 181 -4.90 16.02 2.73
CA ARG A 181 -6.35 16.22 2.90
C ARG A 181 -7.14 15.63 1.73
N GLU A 182 -6.67 15.83 0.49
CA GLU A 182 -7.22 15.20 -0.71
C GLU A 182 -7.24 13.68 -0.55
N ALA A 183 -6.10 13.06 -0.25
CA ALA A 183 -6.01 11.61 -0.08
C ALA A 183 -6.95 11.06 1.00
N ARG A 184 -7.18 11.81 2.09
CA ARG A 184 -8.12 11.42 3.13
C ARG A 184 -9.56 11.44 2.63
N LYS A 185 -9.94 12.47 1.84
CA LYS A 185 -11.28 12.58 1.26
C LYS A 185 -11.51 11.53 0.16
N THR A 186 -10.51 11.28 -0.69
CA THR A 186 -10.56 10.20 -1.69
C THR A 186 -10.75 8.83 -1.05
N TYR A 187 -10.13 8.59 0.12
CA TYR A 187 -10.35 7.35 0.85
C TYR A 187 -11.80 7.24 1.35
N SER A 188 -12.39 8.32 1.90
CA SER A 188 -13.80 8.31 2.32
C SER A 188 -14.73 8.08 1.13
N GLU A 189 -14.49 8.77 0.01
CA GLU A 189 -15.26 8.58 -1.25
C GLU A 189 -15.18 7.13 -1.74
N ALA A 190 -13.99 6.53 -1.72
CA ALA A 190 -13.82 5.13 -2.14
C ALA A 190 -14.62 4.15 -1.26
N LEU A 191 -14.74 4.40 0.04
CA LEU A 191 -15.59 3.59 0.92
C LEU A 191 -17.08 3.78 0.62
N GLU A 192 -17.52 4.98 0.29
CA GLU A 192 -18.91 5.23 -0.12
C GLU A 192 -19.23 4.56 -1.47
N LEU A 193 -18.29 4.55 -2.41
CA LEU A 193 -18.43 3.81 -3.67
C LEU A 193 -18.54 2.29 -3.42
N VAL A 194 -17.75 1.77 -2.47
CA VAL A 194 -17.88 0.36 -2.04
C VAL A 194 -19.27 0.09 -1.48
N SER A 195 -19.79 0.98 -0.63
CA SER A 195 -21.15 0.85 -0.06
C SER A 195 -22.22 0.87 -1.13
N SER A 196 -22.12 1.79 -2.10
CA SER A 196 -23.06 1.91 -3.22
C SER A 196 -23.07 0.66 -4.10
N GLN A 197 -21.89 0.16 -4.48
CA GLN A 197 -21.77 -1.05 -5.29
C GLN A 197 -22.27 -2.29 -4.54
N THR A 198 -21.96 -2.40 -3.24
CA THR A 198 -22.49 -3.49 -2.39
C THR A 198 -24.00 -3.46 -2.36
N SER A 199 -24.60 -2.27 -2.21
CA SER A 199 -26.06 -2.11 -2.22
C SER A 199 -26.66 -2.59 -3.54
N THR A 200 -26.06 -2.24 -4.67
CA THR A 200 -26.51 -2.71 -5.99
C THR A 200 -26.48 -4.23 -6.10
N LEU A 201 -25.37 -4.86 -5.73
CA LEU A 201 -25.23 -6.32 -5.80
C LEU A 201 -26.14 -7.03 -4.80
N PHE A 202 -26.35 -6.46 -3.63
CA PHE A 202 -27.30 -6.99 -2.63
C PHE A 202 -28.73 -7.00 -3.15
N PHE A 203 -29.20 -5.91 -3.77
CA PHE A 203 -30.54 -5.84 -4.31
C PHE A 203 -30.72 -6.68 -5.58
N ASN A 204 -29.68 -6.86 -6.40
CA ASN A 204 -29.70 -7.80 -7.51
C ASN A 204 -29.95 -9.23 -7.02
N LEU A 205 -29.19 -9.67 -5.99
CA LEU A 205 -29.41 -10.99 -5.38
C LEU A 205 -30.82 -11.12 -4.77
N ALA A 206 -31.28 -10.08 -4.07
CA ALA A 206 -32.61 -10.07 -3.48
C ALA A 206 -33.71 -10.22 -4.54
N THR A 207 -33.57 -9.55 -5.66
CA THR A 207 -34.48 -9.64 -6.80
C THR A 207 -34.45 -11.03 -7.43
N ALA A 208 -33.24 -11.59 -7.63
CA ALA A 208 -33.09 -12.94 -8.17
C ALA A 208 -33.74 -14.01 -7.25
N GLN A 209 -33.54 -13.92 -5.93
CA GLN A 209 -34.14 -14.82 -4.95
C GLN A 209 -35.66 -14.71 -4.97
N THR A 210 -36.21 -13.49 -5.04
CA THR A 210 -37.66 -13.28 -5.15
C THR A 210 -38.23 -13.87 -6.45
N ASN A 211 -37.53 -13.70 -7.57
CA ASN A 211 -37.93 -14.26 -8.87
C ASN A 211 -37.90 -15.79 -8.83
N LEU A 212 -36.98 -16.42 -8.16
CA LEU A 212 -36.91 -17.86 -7.96
C LEU A 212 -38.14 -18.36 -7.14
N ASP A 213 -38.50 -17.65 -6.07
CA ASP A 213 -39.68 -17.98 -5.27
C ASP A 213 -40.95 -17.88 -6.09
N ILE A 214 -41.11 -16.86 -6.94
CA ILE A 214 -42.22 -16.68 -7.87
C ILE A 214 -42.25 -17.81 -8.91
N ALA A 215 -41.15 -18.10 -9.58
CA ALA A 215 -41.04 -19.17 -10.57
C ALA A 215 -41.40 -20.53 -9.97
N THR A 216 -40.91 -20.80 -8.75
CA THR A 216 -41.22 -22.05 -8.03
C THR A 216 -42.74 -22.17 -7.72
N SER A 217 -43.36 -21.06 -7.30
CA SER A 217 -44.80 -21.01 -7.04
C SER A 217 -45.63 -21.22 -8.32
N ASN A 218 -45.22 -20.60 -9.44
CA ASN A 218 -45.84 -20.76 -10.74
C ASN A 218 -45.74 -22.21 -11.24
N HIS A 219 -44.54 -22.81 -11.12
CA HIS A 219 -44.35 -24.21 -11.48
C HIS A 219 -45.26 -25.16 -10.66
N ALA A 220 -45.33 -24.94 -9.33
CA ALA A 220 -46.25 -25.74 -8.48
C ALA A 220 -47.71 -25.60 -8.89
N SER A 221 -48.14 -24.41 -9.30
CA SER A 221 -49.49 -24.15 -9.82
C SER A 221 -49.70 -24.85 -11.16
N ALA A 222 -48.73 -24.75 -12.10
CA ALA A 222 -48.80 -25.41 -13.40
C ALA A 222 -48.83 -26.96 -13.29
N ASP A 223 -48.01 -27.51 -12.38
CA ASP A 223 -48.02 -28.97 -12.09
C ASP A 223 -49.39 -29.43 -11.54
N THR A 224 -49.98 -28.65 -10.67
CA THR A 224 -51.31 -28.93 -10.13
C THR A 224 -52.37 -28.93 -11.25
N LEU A 225 -52.35 -27.92 -12.15
CA LEU A 225 -53.27 -27.82 -13.28
C LEU A 225 -53.09 -28.99 -14.26
N TYR A 226 -51.84 -29.36 -14.54
CA TYR A 226 -51.55 -30.52 -15.39
C TYR A 226 -52.11 -31.83 -14.80
N ARG A 227 -51.90 -32.10 -13.51
CA ARG A 227 -52.44 -33.28 -12.85
C ARG A 227 -53.97 -33.34 -12.86
N TYR A 228 -54.66 -32.19 -12.73
CA TYR A 228 -56.11 -32.12 -12.89
C TYR A 228 -56.50 -32.40 -14.34
N ALA A 229 -55.80 -31.92 -15.33
CA ALA A 229 -56.02 -32.16 -16.72
C ALA A 229 -55.86 -33.66 -17.09
N GLU A 230 -54.75 -34.27 -16.61
CA GLU A 230 -54.48 -35.70 -16.78
C GLU A 230 -55.69 -36.58 -16.23
N GLY A 231 -56.15 -36.26 -15.02
CA GLY A 231 -57.32 -36.93 -14.44
C GLY A 231 -58.60 -36.76 -15.29
N ARG A 232 -58.83 -35.54 -15.81
CA ARG A 232 -60.00 -35.27 -16.68
C ARG A 232 -59.92 -35.93 -18.06
N TYR A 233 -58.69 -36.02 -18.62
CA TYR A 233 -58.43 -36.74 -19.86
C TYR A 233 -58.72 -38.24 -19.69
N ASN A 234 -58.25 -38.86 -18.60
CA ASN A 234 -58.43 -40.26 -18.30
C ASN A 234 -59.93 -40.66 -18.18
N ILE A 235 -60.76 -39.72 -17.76
CA ILE A 235 -62.24 -39.95 -17.71
C ILE A 235 -62.98 -39.40 -18.95
N GLY A 236 -62.25 -38.94 -19.99
CA GLY A 236 -62.78 -38.51 -21.26
C GLY A 236 -63.52 -37.16 -21.28
N THR A 237 -63.23 -36.25 -20.29
CA THR A 237 -63.93 -34.95 -20.19
C THR A 237 -63.14 -33.80 -20.83
N ILE A 238 -61.92 -34.00 -21.26
CA ILE A 238 -61.06 -33.04 -22.05
C ILE A 238 -60.39 -33.81 -23.19
N ASN A 239 -59.98 -33.08 -24.24
CA ASN A 239 -59.25 -33.64 -25.36
C ASN A 239 -57.75 -33.67 -25.12
N GLU A 240 -57.01 -34.45 -25.92
CA GLU A 240 -55.60 -34.63 -25.83
C GLU A 240 -54.80 -33.29 -26.02
N ASN A 241 -55.24 -32.41 -26.93
CA ASN A 241 -54.60 -31.12 -27.18
C ASN A 241 -54.64 -30.20 -25.97
N GLU A 242 -55.77 -30.20 -25.22
CA GLU A 242 -55.91 -29.42 -23.99
C GLU A 242 -54.97 -29.93 -22.90
N MET A 243 -54.81 -31.24 -22.76
CA MET A 243 -53.90 -31.86 -21.85
C MET A 243 -52.41 -31.52 -22.21
N LEU A 244 -52.04 -31.73 -23.49
CA LEU A 244 -50.69 -31.42 -23.99
C LEU A 244 -50.32 -29.94 -23.84
N GLN A 245 -51.28 -29.03 -24.00
CA GLN A 245 -51.05 -27.60 -23.80
C GLN A 245 -50.69 -27.27 -22.34
N LEU A 246 -51.30 -27.95 -21.37
CA LEU A 246 -50.98 -27.78 -19.95
C LEU A 246 -49.65 -28.46 -19.58
N GLU A 247 -49.28 -29.54 -20.27
CA GLU A 247 -47.98 -30.17 -20.15
C GLU A 247 -46.85 -29.22 -20.62
N ILE A 248 -47.03 -28.61 -21.81
CA ILE A 248 -46.09 -27.61 -22.33
C ILE A 248 -45.96 -26.45 -21.36
N ASN A 249 -47.07 -25.96 -20.78
CA ASN A 249 -47.02 -24.90 -19.78
C ASN A 249 -46.18 -25.31 -18.53
N LYS A 250 -46.42 -26.54 -18.00
CA LYS A 250 -45.63 -27.08 -16.87
C LYS A 250 -44.15 -27.14 -17.20
N LEU A 251 -43.74 -27.68 -18.36
CA LEU A 251 -42.35 -27.76 -18.80
C LEU A 251 -41.73 -26.38 -19.01
N THR A 252 -42.52 -25.41 -19.46
CA THR A 252 -42.08 -24.00 -19.56
C THR A 252 -41.78 -23.43 -18.20
N GLU A 253 -42.67 -23.61 -17.23
CA GLU A 253 -42.45 -23.12 -15.87
C GLU A 253 -41.29 -23.85 -15.15
N GLU A 254 -41.06 -25.15 -15.44
CA GLU A 254 -39.90 -25.88 -14.97
C GLU A 254 -38.59 -25.26 -15.51
N THR A 255 -38.58 -24.90 -16.79
CA THR A 255 -37.45 -24.19 -17.42
C THR A 255 -37.22 -22.81 -16.77
N ASN A 256 -38.31 -22.08 -16.45
CA ASN A 256 -38.24 -20.80 -15.75
C ASN A 256 -37.62 -20.94 -14.36
N VAL A 257 -37.92 -22.00 -13.59
CA VAL A 257 -37.29 -22.29 -12.31
C VAL A 257 -35.78 -22.56 -12.46
N MET A 258 -35.41 -23.34 -13.49
CA MET A 258 -33.96 -23.60 -13.74
C MET A 258 -33.22 -22.32 -14.06
N ASN A 259 -33.77 -21.47 -14.94
CA ASN A 259 -33.16 -20.19 -15.29
C ASN A 259 -33.05 -19.25 -14.08
N ALA A 260 -34.08 -19.13 -13.26
CA ALA A 260 -34.11 -18.34 -12.06
C ALA A 260 -33.07 -18.83 -11.02
N ARG A 261 -32.87 -20.15 -10.91
CA ARG A 261 -31.84 -20.74 -10.03
C ARG A 261 -30.42 -20.37 -10.49
N ILE A 262 -30.14 -20.42 -11.79
CA ILE A 262 -28.87 -20.01 -12.38
C ILE A 262 -28.61 -18.52 -12.07
N GLU A 263 -29.64 -17.68 -12.20
CA GLU A 263 -29.52 -16.25 -11.93
C GLU A 263 -29.21 -15.96 -10.45
N VAL A 264 -29.83 -16.67 -9.51
CA VAL A 264 -29.52 -16.58 -8.09
C VAL A 264 -28.04 -16.95 -7.82
N GLU A 265 -27.59 -18.05 -8.46
CA GLU A 265 -26.18 -18.48 -8.30
C GLU A 265 -25.20 -17.43 -8.83
N ASN A 266 -25.47 -16.84 -10.00
CA ASN A 266 -24.66 -15.78 -10.59
C ASN A 266 -24.59 -14.56 -9.68
N CYS A 267 -25.74 -14.03 -9.26
CA CYS A 267 -25.80 -12.85 -8.38
C CYS A 267 -25.14 -13.12 -7.02
N MET A 268 -25.30 -14.33 -6.48
CA MET A 268 -24.66 -14.74 -5.22
C MET A 268 -23.14 -14.79 -5.36
N GLN A 269 -22.64 -15.34 -6.48
CA GLN A 269 -21.21 -15.40 -6.78
C GLN A 269 -20.60 -14.00 -6.94
N GLU A 270 -21.30 -13.09 -7.64
CA GLU A 270 -20.88 -11.70 -7.78
C GLU A 270 -20.80 -11.00 -6.42
N LEU A 271 -21.82 -11.15 -5.58
CA LEU A 271 -21.82 -10.54 -4.25
C LEU A 271 -20.71 -11.13 -3.36
N ARG A 272 -20.54 -12.46 -3.31
CA ARG A 272 -19.46 -13.13 -2.55
C ARG A 272 -18.07 -12.62 -2.97
N SER A 273 -17.82 -12.61 -4.27
CA SER A 273 -16.56 -12.15 -4.84
C SER A 273 -16.28 -10.68 -4.46
N TYR A 274 -17.31 -9.84 -4.52
CA TYR A 274 -17.18 -8.43 -4.16
C TYR A 274 -16.95 -8.20 -2.67
N LEU A 275 -17.63 -8.97 -1.81
CA LEU A 275 -17.43 -8.95 -0.37
C LEU A 275 -16.05 -9.48 0.07
N GLY A 276 -15.35 -10.21 -0.82
CA GLY A 276 -14.08 -10.86 -0.50
C GLY A 276 -14.23 -12.15 0.29
N ILE A 277 -15.44 -12.77 0.28
CA ILE A 277 -15.73 -14.04 0.93
C ILE A 277 -15.21 -15.16 0.03
N GLN A 278 -14.23 -15.93 0.52
CA GLN A 278 -13.62 -17.04 -0.23
C GLN A 278 -14.34 -18.38 -0.01
N GLU A 279 -15.14 -18.48 1.03
CA GLU A 279 -15.88 -19.69 1.38
C GLU A 279 -17.13 -19.84 0.50
N ASP A 280 -17.50 -21.09 0.18
CA ASP A 280 -18.67 -21.40 -0.64
C ASP A 280 -19.94 -21.39 0.25
N LEU A 281 -20.32 -20.19 0.70
CA LEU A 281 -21.44 -19.95 1.60
C LEU A 281 -22.71 -19.59 0.81
N LEU A 282 -23.84 -20.18 1.19
CA LEU A 282 -25.14 -19.76 0.67
C LEU A 282 -25.57 -18.46 1.37
N ILE A 283 -25.72 -17.40 0.61
CA ILE A 283 -26.17 -16.09 1.11
C ILE A 283 -27.67 -15.95 0.89
N LYS A 284 -28.43 -15.86 1.97
CA LYS A 284 -29.84 -15.46 1.96
C LYS A 284 -29.94 -13.99 2.38
N VAL A 285 -30.43 -13.14 1.48
CA VAL A 285 -30.61 -11.72 1.80
C VAL A 285 -31.91 -11.48 2.56
N ARG A 286 -31.83 -10.56 3.53
CA ARG A 286 -33.00 -10.12 4.30
C ARG A 286 -33.23 -8.63 4.09
N ILE A 287 -34.34 -8.29 3.45
CA ILE A 287 -34.75 -6.91 3.17
C ILE A 287 -35.60 -6.41 4.33
N ASP A 288 -35.29 -5.18 4.81
CA ASP A 288 -36.21 -4.44 5.66
C ASP A 288 -37.21 -3.70 4.76
N ASN A 289 -38.47 -3.97 4.96
CA ASN A 289 -39.58 -3.36 4.16
C ASN A 289 -39.88 -1.91 4.54
N ARG A 290 -39.08 -1.31 5.45
CA ARG A 290 -39.24 0.10 5.81
C ARG A 290 -38.51 0.97 4.82
N VAL A 291 -39.26 1.76 4.07
CA VAL A 291 -38.70 2.84 3.25
C VAL A 291 -38.54 4.06 4.15
N PRO A 292 -37.30 4.57 4.37
CA PRO A 292 -37.11 5.77 5.17
C PRO A 292 -37.72 6.99 4.45
N ASP A 293 -38.43 7.82 5.19
CA ASP A 293 -38.87 9.13 4.68
C ASP A 293 -37.66 10.08 4.68
N LEU A 294 -37.00 10.18 3.53
CA LEU A 294 -35.79 10.97 3.35
C LEU A 294 -36.11 12.25 2.60
N HIS A 295 -36.08 13.39 3.31
CA HIS A 295 -36.12 14.71 2.69
C HIS A 295 -34.71 15.25 2.51
N ILE A 296 -34.29 15.47 1.24
CA ILE A 296 -32.98 16.01 0.92
C ILE A 296 -33.11 17.53 0.69
N ASP A 297 -32.50 18.31 1.56
CA ASP A 297 -32.34 19.76 1.38
C ASP A 297 -31.16 20.00 0.40
N LEU A 298 -31.44 20.68 -0.70
CA LEU A 298 -30.45 20.95 -1.76
C LEU A 298 -29.28 21.79 -1.27
N ASP A 299 -29.55 22.83 -0.46
CA ASP A 299 -28.50 23.73 0.03
C ASP A 299 -27.55 23.00 0.99
N ALA A 300 -28.13 22.20 1.90
CA ALA A 300 -27.33 21.34 2.78
C ALA A 300 -26.52 20.30 2.01
N ALA A 301 -27.09 19.66 1.00
CA ALA A 301 -26.40 18.69 0.15
C ALA A 301 -25.23 19.32 -0.62
N LEU A 302 -25.41 20.51 -1.20
CA LEU A 302 -24.36 21.26 -1.89
C LEU A 302 -23.25 21.69 -0.93
N MET A 303 -23.58 22.12 0.28
CA MET A 303 -22.59 22.49 1.30
C MET A 303 -21.74 21.27 1.71
N LEU A 304 -22.39 20.14 1.99
CA LEU A 304 -21.69 18.90 2.35
C LEU A 304 -20.86 18.34 1.18
N ALA A 305 -21.35 18.43 -0.04
CA ALA A 305 -20.59 18.02 -1.23
C ALA A 305 -19.33 18.88 -1.38
N ASN A 306 -19.44 20.20 -1.24
CA ASN A 306 -18.29 21.11 -1.30
C ASN A 306 -17.28 20.84 -0.17
N GLU A 307 -17.76 20.56 1.03
CA GLU A 307 -16.88 20.26 2.16
C GLU A 307 -16.18 18.90 2.00
N ASN A 308 -16.87 17.88 1.50
CA ASN A 308 -16.36 16.50 1.48
C ASN A 308 -15.74 16.06 0.14
N SER A 309 -15.94 16.80 -0.95
CA SER A 309 -15.41 16.45 -2.26
C SER A 309 -13.86 16.44 -2.28
N PRO A 310 -13.21 15.36 -2.70
CA PRO A 310 -11.78 15.33 -2.96
C PRO A 310 -11.39 16.20 -4.14
N GLU A 311 -12.28 16.40 -5.13
CA GLU A 311 -12.01 17.19 -6.34
C GLU A 311 -11.73 18.67 -6.00
N ILE A 312 -12.40 19.23 -5.01
CA ILE A 312 -12.12 20.61 -4.55
C ILE A 312 -10.69 20.70 -3.98
N GLN A 313 -10.27 19.70 -3.21
CA GLN A 313 -8.88 19.67 -2.71
C GLN A 313 -7.88 19.47 -3.85
N ASN A 314 -8.23 18.67 -4.86
CA ASN A 314 -7.45 18.48 -6.09
C ASN A 314 -7.28 19.81 -6.84
N MET A 315 -8.35 20.56 -7.06
CA MET A 315 -8.29 21.88 -7.71
C MET A 315 -7.40 22.86 -6.94
N LEU A 316 -7.54 22.91 -5.61
CA LEU A 316 -6.69 23.75 -4.75
C LEU A 316 -5.22 23.35 -4.84
N ARG A 317 -4.93 22.05 -4.81
CA ARG A 317 -3.57 21.54 -4.97
C ARG A 317 -3.00 21.91 -6.34
N ARG A 318 -3.72 21.65 -7.42
CA ARG A 318 -3.30 21.97 -8.79
C ARG A 318 -3.03 23.46 -8.98
N LYS A 319 -3.85 24.35 -8.37
CA LYS A 319 -3.61 25.79 -8.38
C LYS A 319 -2.25 26.11 -7.74
N VAL A 320 -1.99 25.63 -6.53
CA VAL A 320 -0.73 25.89 -5.81
C VAL A 320 0.47 25.24 -6.51
N GLU A 321 0.30 24.07 -7.10
CA GLU A 321 1.34 23.40 -7.92
C GLU A 321 1.67 24.21 -9.20
N SER A 322 0.66 24.80 -9.84
CA SER A 322 0.86 25.68 -11.01
C SER A 322 1.59 26.98 -10.63
N GLU A 323 1.22 27.60 -9.50
CA GLU A 323 1.95 28.76 -8.96
C GLU A 323 3.41 28.39 -8.67
N SER A 324 3.65 27.22 -8.10
CA SER A 324 4.97 26.66 -7.83
C SER A 324 5.77 26.43 -9.11
N ALA A 325 5.13 25.88 -10.15
CA ALA A 325 5.74 25.67 -11.45
C ALA A 325 6.18 26.98 -12.13
N VAL A 326 5.33 28.02 -12.08
CA VAL A 326 5.68 29.36 -12.56
C VAL A 326 6.88 29.93 -11.78
N SER A 327 6.88 29.79 -10.44
CA SER A 327 8.01 30.22 -9.60
C SER A 327 9.31 29.49 -9.98
N ARG A 328 9.23 28.18 -10.23
CA ARG A 328 10.37 27.36 -10.67
C ARG A 328 10.88 27.79 -12.04
N ALA A 329 9.98 28.05 -12.99
CA ALA A 329 10.35 28.50 -14.34
C ALA A 329 11.07 29.86 -14.29
N LYS A 330 10.56 30.80 -13.49
CA LYS A 330 11.20 32.11 -13.27
C LYS A 330 12.59 31.99 -12.64
N ALA A 331 12.76 31.14 -11.63
CA ALA A 331 14.05 30.89 -10.99
C ALA A 331 15.06 30.24 -11.95
N ASN A 332 14.60 29.35 -12.83
CA ASN A 332 15.46 28.69 -13.81
C ASN A 332 15.90 29.59 -14.96
N ALA A 333 15.09 30.58 -15.32
CA ALA A 333 15.39 31.56 -16.38
C ALA A 333 16.24 32.74 -15.86
N GLY A 334 16.37 32.91 -14.54
CA GLY A 334 17.08 34.03 -13.93
C GLY A 334 18.55 33.74 -13.64
N LEU A 335 19.17 34.68 -12.92
CA LEU A 335 20.52 34.53 -12.40
C LEU A 335 20.61 33.39 -11.41
N LYS A 336 21.65 32.56 -11.50
CA LYS A 336 21.97 31.49 -10.54
C LYS A 336 23.20 31.90 -9.75
N ALA A 337 23.06 31.97 -8.45
CA ALA A 337 24.17 32.20 -7.54
C ALA A 337 23.95 31.38 -6.28
N ASP A 338 24.98 30.68 -5.85
CA ASP A 338 24.97 29.85 -4.66
C ASP A 338 26.01 30.37 -3.68
N ILE A 339 25.64 30.42 -2.41
CA ILE A 339 26.52 30.70 -1.30
C ILE A 339 26.83 29.37 -0.61
N TYR A 340 28.11 29.09 -0.46
CA TYR A 340 28.63 27.98 0.31
C TYR A 340 29.59 28.51 1.36
N LEU A 341 29.21 28.48 2.62
CA LEU A 341 30.00 28.88 3.74
C LEU A 341 30.43 27.61 4.51
N ARG A 342 31.73 27.51 4.79
CA ARG A 342 32.27 26.40 5.53
C ARG A 342 33.34 26.91 6.46
N PHE A 343 33.31 26.49 7.72
CA PHE A 343 34.34 26.71 8.70
C PHE A 343 34.61 25.42 9.44
N GLY A 344 35.87 25.03 9.58
CA GLY A 344 36.26 23.80 10.26
C GLY A 344 37.74 23.77 10.64
N LEU A 345 38.05 22.66 11.29
CA LEU A 345 39.43 22.36 11.72
C LEU A 345 39.90 21.13 10.93
N THR A 346 41.18 21.12 10.52
CA THR A 346 41.78 19.99 9.83
C THR A 346 43.13 19.64 10.49
N GLN A 347 43.44 18.36 10.55
CA GLN A 347 44.71 17.85 11.09
C GLN A 347 45.13 16.59 10.34
N THR A 348 46.44 16.47 10.12
CA THR A 348 47.07 15.27 9.53
C THR A 348 48.00 14.65 10.57
N ALA A 349 47.99 13.33 10.67
CA ALA A 349 48.90 12.58 11.57
C ALA A 349 49.08 11.14 11.05
N ASP A 350 50.17 10.50 11.50
CA ASP A 350 50.45 9.09 11.15
C ASP A 350 49.61 8.11 11.98
N LYS A 351 49.01 8.56 13.08
CA LYS A 351 48.13 7.75 13.94
C LYS A 351 46.79 8.44 14.15
N LEU A 352 45.72 7.67 14.11
CA LEU A 352 44.37 8.19 14.32
C LEU A 352 44.18 8.94 15.63
N LYS A 353 44.78 8.47 16.71
CA LYS A 353 44.70 9.13 18.03
C LYS A 353 45.31 10.54 18.03
N ASP A 354 46.41 10.71 17.31
CA ASP A 354 47.14 12.00 17.25
C ASP A 354 46.42 12.97 16.31
N ALA A 355 45.72 12.47 15.31
CA ALA A 355 44.88 13.25 14.41
C ALA A 355 43.64 13.89 15.08
N TYR A 356 43.28 13.48 16.30
CA TYR A 356 42.20 14.09 17.11
C TYR A 356 42.74 14.77 18.38
N ARG A 357 44.07 14.84 18.54
CA ARG A 357 44.71 15.47 19.72
C ARG A 357 44.80 16.97 19.52
N ASN A 358 44.53 17.76 20.56
CA ASN A 358 44.63 19.21 20.55
C ASN A 358 43.85 19.90 19.41
N PRO A 359 42.53 19.80 19.39
CA PRO A 359 41.73 20.32 18.28
C PRO A 359 41.82 21.84 18.06
N LEU A 360 42.28 22.59 19.05
CA LEU A 360 42.45 24.05 18.94
C LEU A 360 43.78 24.48 18.30
N ASP A 361 44.75 23.58 18.20
CA ASP A 361 46.07 23.84 17.56
C ASP A 361 46.07 23.41 16.07
N GLN A 362 44.89 23.06 15.53
CA GLN A 362 44.73 22.55 14.17
C GLN A 362 44.65 23.67 13.13
N GLN A 363 44.94 23.34 11.88
CA GLN A 363 44.79 24.27 10.78
C GLN A 363 43.29 24.48 10.45
N TYR A 364 42.93 25.69 10.05
CA TYR A 364 41.57 26.02 9.64
C TYR A 364 41.33 25.64 8.18
N VAL A 365 40.09 25.25 7.86
CA VAL A 365 39.60 24.91 6.50
C VAL A 365 38.42 25.77 6.13
#